data_f64b87e3f3ffb0a1e374e08714d75561
#
_entry.id   f64b87e3f3ffb0a1e374e08714d75561
#
_cell.length_a   1.000
_cell.length_b   1.000
_cell.length_c   1.000
_cell.angle_alpha   90.00
_cell.angle_beta   90.00
_cell.angle_gamma   90.00
#
_symmetry.space_group_name_H-M   'P 1'
#
loop_
_entity.id
_entity.type
_entity.pdbx_description
1 polymer ?
#
loop_
_entity_poly.entity_id
_entity_poly.type
_entity_poly.pdbx_seq_one_letter_code
_entity_poly.pdbx_strand_id
1 'polypeptide(L)'
;MHGFDFEQLKTLVAAVDAGSLTAAVPLRYRSQSALSEQLNKLEDAAGEQLLVRSKQGVRPTAAGQRLIGHARQILALSDAAWRDMHQVPLEGEVHIGISDYVRPSQLATLLERIAEQYPGLRMRTQIDKSDVIADAHGSGALDLAIILRTTGSPSSSSEDAQVLRTESLMWVAARSKPLPLKDRVIELALLPETCSLHRLARNALDAHGIAHVVAHMASGVAGLQAAVAAGLGVACLNASAIIEADMLEVTGLNLPALPAVDIVLLPARCRGGVSERLQAVGQIIAATLAP
;
A
#
# COMPACT_ATOMS: atom_id res chain seq x y z
N MET A 1 24.76 21.05 13.59
CA MET A 1 23.47 20.38 13.28
C MET A 1 23.36 20.37 11.77
N HIS A 2 23.31 19.19 11.14
CA HIS A 2 23.11 19.10 9.70
C HIS A 2 21.59 19.11 9.44
N GLY A 3 21.12 19.97 8.57
CA GLY A 3 19.70 20.07 8.25
C GLY A 3 19.46 20.65 6.87
N PHE A 4 18.39 20.22 6.20
CA PHE A 4 17.94 20.78 4.92
C PHE A 4 17.00 21.97 5.19
N ASP A 5 17.07 22.97 4.33
CA ASP A 5 16.17 24.13 4.38
C ASP A 5 14.78 23.75 3.84
N PHE A 6 13.74 24.15 4.58
CA PHE A 6 12.34 23.82 4.25
C PHE A 6 11.90 24.36 2.88
N GLU A 7 12.31 25.57 2.50
CA GLU A 7 11.95 26.17 1.24
C GLU A 7 12.62 25.45 0.06
N GLN A 8 13.84 24.94 0.29
CA GLN A 8 14.54 24.12 -0.70
C GLN A 8 13.86 22.75 -0.87
N LEU A 9 13.44 22.10 0.24
CA LEU A 9 12.68 20.84 0.18
C LEU A 9 11.33 21.03 -0.53
N LYS A 10 10.60 22.09 -0.23
CA LYS A 10 9.35 22.44 -0.93
C LYS A 10 9.58 22.66 -2.42
N THR A 11 10.70 23.28 -2.80
CA THR A 11 11.03 23.53 -4.21
C THR A 11 11.36 22.23 -4.92
N LEU A 12 12.08 21.29 -4.29
CA LEU A 12 12.36 19.97 -4.86
C LEU A 12 11.07 19.21 -5.14
N VAL A 13 10.18 19.14 -4.16
CA VAL A 13 8.90 18.43 -4.28
C VAL A 13 8.05 19.09 -5.39
N ALA A 14 7.89 20.40 -5.39
CA ALA A 14 7.11 21.11 -6.39
C ALA A 14 7.65 20.95 -7.82
N ALA A 15 8.97 20.94 -8.00
CA ALA A 15 9.59 20.75 -9.31
C ALA A 15 9.34 19.35 -9.88
N VAL A 16 9.35 18.33 -9.04
CA VAL A 16 9.09 16.94 -9.45
C VAL A 16 7.61 16.71 -9.70
N ASP A 17 6.73 17.18 -8.81
CA ASP A 17 5.28 17.03 -8.96
C ASP A 17 4.74 17.77 -10.20
N ALA A 18 5.30 18.95 -10.52
CA ALA A 18 4.96 19.69 -11.70
C ALA A 18 5.67 19.20 -13.01
N GLY A 19 6.64 18.30 -12.88
CA GLY A 19 7.42 17.76 -13.99
C GLY A 19 8.39 18.78 -14.64
N SER A 20 8.39 20.04 -14.21
CA SER A 20 9.33 21.07 -14.70
C SER A 20 9.45 22.23 -13.71
N LEU A 21 10.62 22.92 -13.74
CA LEU A 21 10.83 24.14 -12.95
C LEU A 21 9.89 25.27 -13.34
N THR A 22 9.60 25.41 -14.62
CA THR A 22 8.70 26.45 -15.12
C THR A 22 7.26 26.24 -14.60
N ALA A 23 6.79 25.00 -14.60
CA ALA A 23 5.47 24.67 -14.07
C ALA A 23 5.40 24.79 -12.53
N ALA A 24 6.53 24.69 -11.83
CA ALA A 24 6.61 24.89 -10.39
C ALA A 24 6.57 26.39 -9.96
N VAL A 25 6.88 27.31 -10.86
CA VAL A 25 6.89 28.77 -10.60
C VAL A 25 5.58 29.27 -9.94
N PRO A 26 4.40 29.04 -10.52
CA PRO A 26 3.14 29.50 -9.90
C PRO A 26 2.86 28.83 -8.55
N LEU A 27 3.32 27.60 -8.35
CA LEU A 27 3.11 26.84 -7.10
C LEU A 27 3.97 27.39 -5.95
N ARG A 28 5.09 28.04 -6.27
CA ARG A 28 6.04 28.55 -5.28
C ARG A 28 6.06 30.08 -5.18
N TYR A 29 5.30 30.79 -6.01
CA TYR A 29 5.26 32.26 -6.07
C TYR A 29 6.67 32.91 -6.15
N ARG A 30 7.58 32.27 -6.92
CA ARG A 30 8.96 32.70 -7.08
C ARG A 30 9.37 32.65 -8.55
N SER A 31 10.44 33.36 -8.94
CA SER A 31 10.98 33.28 -10.29
C SER A 31 11.66 31.92 -10.55
N GLN A 32 11.73 31.50 -11.79
CA GLN A 32 12.43 30.27 -12.18
C GLN A 32 13.90 30.26 -11.77
N SER A 33 14.57 31.43 -11.82
CA SER A 33 15.95 31.58 -11.38
C SER A 33 16.11 31.34 -9.89
N ALA A 34 15.18 31.86 -9.08
CA ALA A 34 15.16 31.63 -7.63
C ALA A 34 14.93 30.15 -7.28
N LEU A 35 14.03 29.47 -7.99
CA LEU A 35 13.82 28.01 -7.79
C LEU A 35 15.06 27.21 -8.17
N SER A 36 15.72 27.58 -9.28
CA SER A 36 16.97 26.94 -9.71
C SER A 36 18.09 27.13 -8.69
N GLU A 37 18.20 28.32 -8.10
CA GLU A 37 19.20 28.61 -7.05
C GLU A 37 18.91 27.80 -5.77
N GLN A 38 17.65 27.69 -5.35
CA GLN A 38 17.26 26.86 -4.20
C GLN A 38 17.60 25.39 -4.40
N LEU A 39 17.37 24.86 -5.59
CA LEU A 39 17.71 23.48 -5.91
C LEU A 39 19.23 23.25 -5.94
N ASN A 40 20.00 24.16 -6.49
CA ASN A 40 21.46 24.04 -6.47
C ASN A 40 21.99 24.03 -5.03
N LYS A 41 21.50 24.93 -4.16
CA LYS A 41 21.85 24.93 -2.71
C LYS A 41 21.47 23.63 -2.02
N LEU A 42 20.33 23.02 -2.40
CA LEU A 42 19.91 21.74 -1.85
C LEU A 42 20.81 20.60 -2.34
N GLU A 43 21.20 20.59 -3.61
CA GLU A 43 22.15 19.63 -4.18
C GLU A 43 23.52 19.75 -3.54
N ASP A 44 24.00 20.99 -3.30
CA ASP A 44 25.25 21.27 -2.56
C ASP A 44 25.18 20.73 -1.13
N ALA A 45 24.04 20.94 -0.44
CA ALA A 45 23.83 20.44 0.91
C ALA A 45 23.69 18.91 0.99
N ALA A 46 23.14 18.29 -0.06
CA ALA A 46 23.00 16.85 -0.19
C ALA A 46 24.30 16.16 -0.62
N GLY A 47 25.24 16.92 -1.21
CA GLY A 47 26.48 16.39 -1.81
C GLY A 47 26.27 15.56 -3.06
N GLU A 48 25.06 15.52 -3.61
CA GLU A 48 24.68 14.74 -4.78
C GLU A 48 23.69 15.51 -5.66
N GLN A 49 23.73 15.25 -6.96
CA GLN A 49 22.72 15.77 -7.88
C GLN A 49 21.38 15.06 -7.63
N LEU A 50 20.34 15.86 -7.38
CA LEU A 50 19.01 15.36 -7.05
C LEU A 50 18.08 15.28 -8.26
N LEU A 51 18.29 16.14 -9.26
CA LEU A 51 17.44 16.25 -10.44
C LEU A 51 18.21 16.17 -11.73
N VAL A 52 17.70 15.42 -12.70
CA VAL A 52 18.11 15.46 -14.09
C VAL A 52 17.20 16.41 -14.85
N ARG A 53 17.78 17.44 -15.46
CA ARG A 53 17.06 18.44 -16.28
C ARG A 53 17.23 18.12 -17.76
N SER A 54 16.15 18.03 -18.51
CA SER A 54 16.14 17.78 -19.95
C SER A 54 15.14 18.69 -20.66
N LYS A 55 15.12 18.66 -21.99
CA LYS A 55 14.07 19.33 -22.77
C LYS A 55 12.68 18.77 -22.53
N GLN A 56 12.59 17.56 -21.98
CA GLN A 56 11.33 16.89 -21.64
C GLN A 56 10.86 17.19 -20.21
N GLY A 57 11.60 17.98 -19.43
CA GLY A 57 11.27 18.36 -18.06
C GLY A 57 12.32 17.96 -17.04
N VAL A 58 11.87 17.74 -15.82
CA VAL A 58 12.71 17.41 -14.66
C VAL A 58 12.35 16.01 -14.17
N ARG A 59 13.38 15.19 -13.91
CA ARG A 59 13.22 13.86 -13.30
C ARG A 59 14.17 13.72 -12.12
N PRO A 60 13.76 13.06 -11.03
CA PRO A 60 14.64 12.80 -9.90
C PRO A 60 15.72 11.77 -10.27
N THR A 61 16.92 11.95 -9.71
CA THR A 61 17.97 10.91 -9.65
C THR A 61 17.61 9.88 -8.58
N ALA A 62 18.39 8.80 -8.42
CA ALA A 62 18.22 7.85 -7.31
C ALA A 62 18.36 8.54 -5.94
N ALA A 63 19.30 9.48 -5.78
CA ALA A 63 19.44 10.31 -4.58
C ALA A 63 18.24 11.25 -4.41
N GLY A 64 17.78 11.88 -5.51
CA GLY A 64 16.57 12.71 -5.52
C GLY A 64 15.34 11.95 -5.07
N GLN A 65 15.15 10.73 -5.54
CA GLN A 65 14.02 9.87 -5.15
C GLN A 65 14.02 9.61 -3.63
N ARG A 66 15.17 9.25 -3.06
CA ARG A 66 15.32 9.07 -1.61
C ARG A 66 14.98 10.35 -0.84
N LEU A 67 15.57 11.48 -1.25
CA LEU A 67 15.34 12.76 -0.56
C LEU A 67 13.90 13.25 -0.68
N ILE A 68 13.22 13.05 -1.83
CA ILE A 68 11.80 13.42 -2.01
C ILE A 68 10.92 12.68 -1.00
N GLY A 69 11.16 11.38 -0.75
CA GLY A 69 10.44 10.62 0.25
C GLY A 69 10.56 11.26 1.64
N HIS A 70 11.78 11.56 2.07
CA HIS A 70 12.04 12.25 3.34
C HIS A 70 11.51 13.69 3.35
N ALA A 71 11.66 14.44 2.26
CA ALA A 71 11.18 15.81 2.15
C ALA A 71 9.67 15.90 2.36
N ARG A 72 8.90 15.02 1.73
CA ARG A 72 7.45 14.95 1.92
C ARG A 72 7.07 14.68 3.38
N GLN A 73 7.77 13.76 4.07
CA GLN A 73 7.53 13.46 5.48
C GLN A 73 7.84 14.65 6.39
N ILE A 74 9.00 15.30 6.19
CA ILE A 74 9.42 16.48 6.98
C ILE A 74 8.41 17.62 6.80
N LEU A 75 8.03 17.92 5.55
CA LEU A 75 7.07 18.98 5.25
C LEU A 75 5.70 18.69 5.86
N ALA A 76 5.21 17.45 5.74
CA ALA A 76 3.94 17.05 6.32
C ALA A 76 3.94 17.14 7.85
N LEU A 77 5.05 16.76 8.51
CA LEU A 77 5.19 16.88 9.97
C LEU A 77 5.22 18.36 10.42
N SER A 78 5.91 19.21 9.66
CA SER A 78 5.93 20.66 9.93
C SER A 78 4.55 21.28 9.81
N ASP A 79 3.80 20.91 8.75
CA ASP A 79 2.45 21.42 8.52
C ASP A 79 1.46 20.89 9.57
N ALA A 80 1.64 19.63 10.01
CA ALA A 80 0.86 19.06 11.11
C ALA A 80 1.10 19.81 12.43
N ALA A 81 2.38 20.07 12.78
CA ALA A 81 2.74 20.83 13.97
C ALA A 81 2.18 22.25 13.92
N TRP A 82 2.23 22.93 12.76
CA TRP A 82 1.66 24.27 12.60
C TRP A 82 0.14 24.26 12.82
N ARG A 83 -0.60 23.29 12.24
CA ARG A 83 -2.04 23.16 12.43
C ARG A 83 -2.41 22.87 13.89
N ASP A 84 -1.67 21.96 14.54
CA ASP A 84 -1.88 21.64 15.94
C ASP A 84 -1.77 22.90 16.82
N MET A 85 -0.69 23.67 16.63
CA MET A 85 -0.47 24.92 17.36
C MET A 85 -1.53 26.00 17.08
N HIS A 86 -2.13 26.02 15.88
CA HIS A 86 -3.15 27.00 15.47
C HIS A 86 -4.57 26.45 15.54
N GLN A 87 -4.74 25.20 16.00
CA GLN A 87 -6.05 24.52 16.11
C GLN A 87 -6.87 24.58 14.80
N VAL A 88 -6.18 24.49 13.65
CA VAL A 88 -6.84 24.48 12.33
C VAL A 88 -7.36 23.08 12.04
N PRO A 89 -8.67 22.83 11.98
CA PRO A 89 -9.22 21.52 11.73
C PRO A 89 -8.90 21.06 10.30
N LEU A 90 -8.57 19.77 10.17
CA LEU A 90 -8.47 19.11 8.88
C LEU A 90 -9.87 18.63 8.49
N GLU A 91 -10.44 19.19 7.43
CA GLU A 91 -11.80 18.91 7.01
C GLU A 91 -11.87 18.34 5.59
N GLY A 92 -12.99 17.72 5.26
CA GLY A 92 -13.30 17.21 3.94
C GLY A 92 -13.56 15.70 3.91
N GLU A 93 -13.60 15.13 2.71
CA GLU A 93 -13.85 13.71 2.49
C GLU A 93 -12.58 13.02 2.01
N VAL A 94 -12.35 11.77 2.47
CA VAL A 94 -11.26 10.92 2.05
C VAL A 94 -11.81 9.54 1.68
N HIS A 95 -11.52 9.09 0.46
CA HIS A 95 -11.92 7.78 -0.06
C HIS A 95 -10.74 6.81 0.03
N ILE A 96 -10.88 5.79 0.86
CA ILE A 96 -9.82 4.82 1.14
C ILE A 96 -10.24 3.43 0.64
N GLY A 97 -9.46 2.88 -0.28
CA GLY A 97 -9.58 1.48 -0.68
C GLY A 97 -8.73 0.59 0.19
N ILE A 98 -9.27 -0.54 0.60
CA ILE A 98 -8.59 -1.46 1.51
C ILE A 98 -8.80 -2.89 1.01
N SER A 99 -7.71 -3.62 0.82
CA SER A 99 -7.78 -5.04 0.47
C SER A 99 -8.49 -5.83 1.58
N ASP A 100 -9.37 -6.73 1.21
CA ASP A 100 -10.08 -7.65 2.11
C ASP A 100 -9.14 -8.63 2.86
N TYR A 101 -7.85 -8.66 2.51
CA TYR A 101 -6.81 -9.36 3.26
C TYR A 101 -6.35 -8.62 4.53
N VAL A 102 -6.73 -7.35 4.72
CA VAL A 102 -6.47 -6.61 5.96
C VAL A 102 -7.51 -7.02 7.02
N ARG A 103 -7.05 -7.40 8.22
CA ARG A 103 -7.95 -7.86 9.30
C ARG A 103 -8.97 -6.79 9.69
N PRO A 104 -10.23 -7.15 9.96
CA PRO A 104 -11.23 -6.20 10.44
C PRO A 104 -10.82 -5.45 11.72
N SER A 105 -10.07 -6.10 12.63
CA SER A 105 -9.57 -5.48 13.86
C SER A 105 -8.53 -4.38 13.56
N GLN A 106 -7.66 -4.60 12.58
CA GLN A 106 -6.68 -3.59 12.16
C GLN A 106 -7.36 -2.40 11.47
N LEU A 107 -8.40 -2.69 10.67
CA LEU A 107 -9.22 -1.66 10.06
C LEU A 107 -9.95 -0.82 11.12
N ALA A 108 -10.54 -1.46 12.15
CA ALA A 108 -11.21 -0.76 13.24
C ALA A 108 -10.24 0.20 13.96
N THR A 109 -9.05 -0.27 14.34
CA THR A 109 -8.01 0.56 14.96
C THR A 109 -7.56 1.71 14.06
N LEU A 110 -7.44 1.47 12.75
CA LEU A 110 -7.08 2.50 11.78
C LEU A 110 -8.14 3.60 11.73
N LEU A 111 -9.41 3.23 11.57
CA LEU A 111 -10.53 4.16 11.49
C LEU A 111 -10.71 4.96 12.78
N GLU A 112 -10.58 4.32 13.95
CA GLU A 112 -10.61 4.95 15.26
C GLU A 112 -9.53 6.03 15.37
N ARG A 113 -8.27 5.71 15.08
CA ARG A 113 -7.17 6.68 15.11
C ARG A 113 -7.38 7.87 14.20
N ILE A 114 -7.88 7.65 12.97
CA ILE A 114 -8.16 8.75 12.04
C ILE A 114 -9.29 9.62 12.59
N ALA A 115 -10.37 9.03 13.12
CA ALA A 115 -11.51 9.76 13.65
C ALA A 115 -11.15 10.57 14.91
N GLU A 116 -10.31 10.02 15.79
CA GLU A 116 -9.83 10.72 16.99
C GLU A 116 -8.91 11.89 16.62
N GLN A 117 -7.97 11.68 15.70
CA GLN A 117 -6.98 12.70 15.34
C GLN A 117 -7.57 13.79 14.41
N TYR A 118 -8.54 13.44 13.59
CA TYR A 118 -9.14 14.34 12.59
C TYR A 118 -10.67 14.24 12.57
N PRO A 119 -11.36 14.72 13.61
CA PRO A 119 -12.83 14.61 13.74
C PRO A 119 -13.61 15.35 12.64
N GLY A 120 -12.98 16.30 11.93
CA GLY A 120 -13.58 17.01 10.80
C GLY A 120 -13.52 16.24 9.46
N LEU A 121 -12.80 15.11 9.41
CA LEU A 121 -12.73 14.28 8.21
C LEU A 121 -13.90 13.31 8.11
N ARG A 122 -14.49 13.21 6.93
CA ARG A 122 -15.43 12.15 6.57
C ARG A 122 -14.69 11.08 5.77
N MET A 123 -14.74 9.86 6.25
CA MET A 123 -14.09 8.74 5.58
C MET A 123 -15.11 7.89 4.83
N ARG A 124 -14.79 7.56 3.58
CA ARG A 124 -15.46 6.49 2.83
C ARG A 124 -14.48 5.36 2.61
N THR A 125 -14.83 4.18 3.05
CA THR A 125 -13.99 2.98 2.88
C THR A 125 -14.64 2.04 1.88
N GLN A 126 -13.85 1.57 0.93
CA GLN A 126 -14.21 0.48 0.02
C GLN A 126 -13.32 -0.72 0.35
N ILE A 127 -13.95 -1.86 0.65
CA ILE A 127 -13.22 -3.11 0.90
C ILE A 127 -13.49 -4.04 -0.29
N ASP A 128 -12.42 -4.48 -0.95
CA ASP A 128 -12.51 -5.38 -2.10
C ASP A 128 -11.16 -6.08 -2.33
N LYS A 129 -11.05 -6.87 -3.39
CA LYS A 129 -9.80 -7.50 -3.81
C LYS A 129 -8.76 -6.46 -4.20
N SER A 130 -7.49 -6.77 -3.98
CA SER A 130 -6.38 -5.86 -4.25
C SER A 130 -6.38 -5.30 -5.68
N ASP A 131 -6.71 -6.12 -6.68
CA ASP A 131 -6.76 -5.69 -8.08
C ASP A 131 -7.88 -4.66 -8.32
N VAL A 132 -9.07 -4.89 -7.75
CA VAL A 132 -10.22 -3.96 -7.84
C VAL A 132 -9.89 -2.63 -7.17
N ILE A 133 -9.26 -2.68 -5.98
CA ILE A 133 -8.83 -1.49 -5.25
C ILE A 133 -7.75 -0.74 -6.02
N ALA A 134 -6.78 -1.45 -6.60
CA ALA A 134 -5.72 -0.83 -7.40
C ALA A 134 -6.27 -0.13 -8.66
N ASP A 135 -7.23 -0.74 -9.35
CA ASP A 135 -7.88 -0.16 -10.52
C ASP A 135 -8.73 1.07 -10.16
N ALA A 136 -9.50 1.00 -9.08
CA ALA A 136 -10.28 2.13 -8.57
C ALA A 136 -9.38 3.30 -8.15
N HIS A 137 -8.25 3.02 -7.51
CA HIS A 137 -7.23 4.02 -7.20
C HIS A 137 -6.58 4.55 -8.48
N GLY A 138 -6.26 3.67 -9.45
CA GLY A 138 -5.70 4.02 -10.75
C GLY A 138 -6.57 4.99 -11.55
N SER A 139 -7.89 4.85 -11.47
CA SER A 139 -8.88 5.73 -12.12
C SER A 139 -9.16 7.02 -11.34
N GLY A 140 -8.65 7.15 -10.11
CA GLY A 140 -8.89 8.31 -9.24
C GLY A 140 -10.24 8.28 -8.51
N ALA A 141 -10.90 7.11 -8.44
CA ALA A 141 -12.10 6.90 -7.62
C ALA A 141 -11.76 6.79 -6.12
N LEU A 142 -10.53 6.42 -5.79
CA LEU A 142 -10.00 6.35 -4.44
C LEU A 142 -8.80 7.27 -4.30
N ASP A 143 -8.71 7.95 -3.16
CA ASP A 143 -7.63 8.87 -2.83
C ASP A 143 -6.39 8.13 -2.31
N LEU A 144 -6.61 7.08 -1.51
CA LEU A 144 -5.60 6.21 -0.90
C LEU A 144 -6.00 4.75 -1.11
N ALA A 145 -5.03 3.87 -1.24
CA ALA A 145 -5.31 2.45 -1.38
C ALA A 145 -4.28 1.59 -0.63
N ILE A 146 -4.79 0.62 0.12
CA ILE A 146 -4.01 -0.40 0.82
C ILE A 146 -4.27 -1.72 0.12
N ILE A 147 -3.24 -2.29 -0.51
CA ILE A 147 -3.37 -3.52 -1.27
C ILE A 147 -2.36 -4.57 -0.81
N LEU A 148 -2.66 -5.83 -1.10
CA LEU A 148 -1.73 -6.94 -0.97
C LEU A 148 -1.07 -7.19 -2.33
N ARG A 149 0.25 -7.29 -2.35
CA ARG A 149 1.07 -7.51 -3.55
C ARG A 149 2.03 -8.68 -3.32
N THR A 150 2.13 -9.61 -4.25
CA THR A 150 3.15 -10.66 -4.20
C THR A 150 4.53 -10.07 -4.47
N THR A 151 5.51 -10.42 -3.65
CA THR A 151 6.91 -10.00 -3.86
C THR A 151 7.41 -10.50 -5.21
N GLY A 152 8.04 -9.60 -5.98
CA GLY A 152 8.60 -9.94 -7.31
C GLY A 152 7.59 -9.97 -8.46
N SER A 153 6.33 -9.61 -8.26
CA SER A 153 5.38 -9.45 -9.35
C SER A 153 5.67 -8.16 -10.13
N PRO A 154 5.77 -8.22 -11.47
CA PRO A 154 5.99 -7.04 -12.31
C PRO A 154 4.74 -6.19 -12.48
N SER A 155 3.78 -6.26 -11.55
CA SER A 155 2.59 -5.44 -11.65
C SER A 155 2.96 -3.97 -11.54
N SER A 156 2.71 -3.28 -12.61
CA SER A 156 3.03 -1.91 -13.00
C SER A 156 2.42 -0.79 -12.13
N SER A 157 1.95 -1.07 -10.95
CA SER A 157 1.37 -0.06 -10.07
C SER A 157 2.42 0.51 -9.13
N SER A 158 3.01 1.57 -9.64
CA SER A 158 3.86 2.58 -9.01
C SER A 158 5.11 2.08 -8.26
N GLU A 159 6.27 2.46 -8.80
CA GLU A 159 7.58 2.44 -8.12
C GLU A 159 7.55 3.20 -6.78
N ASP A 160 6.53 4.02 -6.53
CA ASP A 160 6.36 4.87 -5.35
C ASP A 160 5.47 4.25 -4.25
N ALA A 161 5.06 2.98 -4.35
CA ALA A 161 4.24 2.34 -3.32
C ALA A 161 5.07 2.12 -2.03
N GLN A 162 4.54 2.55 -0.90
CA GLN A 162 5.18 2.33 0.41
C GLN A 162 4.85 0.93 0.91
N VAL A 163 5.86 0.09 1.12
CA VAL A 163 5.68 -1.19 1.81
C VAL A 163 5.41 -0.89 3.29
N LEU A 164 4.25 -1.30 3.78
CA LEU A 164 3.85 -1.17 5.18
C LEU A 164 4.41 -2.33 6.00
N ARG A 165 4.26 -3.55 5.51
CA ARG A 165 4.84 -4.76 6.08
C ARG A 165 4.88 -5.89 5.05
N THR A 166 5.73 -6.88 5.30
CA THR A 166 5.82 -8.13 4.55
C THR A 166 5.28 -9.27 5.40
N GLU A 167 4.46 -10.13 4.81
CA GLU A 167 3.86 -11.29 5.48
C GLU A 167 4.16 -12.58 4.71
N SER A 168 4.26 -13.68 5.45
CA SER A 168 4.35 -15.01 4.85
C SER A 168 2.99 -15.43 4.29
N LEU A 169 2.99 -16.12 3.14
CA LEU A 169 1.85 -16.91 2.69
C LEU A 169 1.96 -18.33 3.20
N MET A 170 0.85 -18.90 3.62
CA MET A 170 0.79 -20.25 4.17
C MET A 170 -0.37 -21.04 3.55
N TRP A 171 -0.15 -22.34 3.40
CA TRP A 171 -1.23 -23.29 3.14
C TRP A 171 -1.95 -23.58 4.46
N VAL A 172 -3.25 -23.34 4.50
CA VAL A 172 -4.05 -23.48 5.72
C VAL A 172 -5.25 -24.40 5.51
N ALA A 173 -5.60 -25.13 6.56
CA ALA A 173 -6.77 -25.98 6.61
C ALA A 173 -7.49 -25.81 7.95
N ALA A 174 -8.68 -26.43 8.09
CA ALA A 174 -9.42 -26.44 9.34
C ALA A 174 -8.61 -27.11 10.46
N ARG A 175 -8.59 -26.51 11.65
CA ARG A 175 -7.92 -27.07 12.82
C ARG A 175 -8.59 -28.34 13.34
N SER A 176 -9.92 -28.40 13.29
CA SER A 176 -10.74 -29.44 13.90
C SER A 176 -11.36 -30.43 12.93
N LYS A 177 -10.93 -30.40 11.66
CA LYS A 177 -11.45 -31.30 10.60
C LYS A 177 -10.34 -32.11 9.98
N PRO A 178 -10.65 -33.28 9.40
CA PRO A 178 -9.70 -34.01 8.56
C PRO A 178 -9.22 -33.12 7.41
N LEU A 179 -7.98 -33.34 6.99
CA LEU A 179 -7.43 -32.64 5.85
C LEU A 179 -8.28 -32.96 4.61
N PRO A 180 -8.70 -31.94 3.82
CA PRO A 180 -9.54 -32.14 2.63
C PRO A 180 -8.71 -32.73 1.48
N LEU A 181 -8.55 -34.04 1.54
CA LEU A 181 -7.78 -34.87 0.60
C LEU A 181 -8.63 -36.07 0.16
N LYS A 182 -8.95 -36.14 -1.12
CA LYS A 182 -9.68 -37.25 -1.69
C LYS A 182 -8.85 -37.93 -2.78
N ASP A 183 -8.60 -39.22 -2.65
CA ASP A 183 -7.81 -40.00 -3.60
C ASP A 183 -6.44 -39.39 -3.97
N ARG A 184 -5.75 -38.78 -2.98
CA ARG A 184 -4.53 -37.99 -3.12
C ARG A 184 -4.69 -36.68 -3.90
N VAL A 185 -5.90 -36.23 -4.18
CA VAL A 185 -6.23 -34.94 -4.80
C VAL A 185 -6.55 -33.95 -3.68
N ILE A 186 -5.85 -32.82 -3.65
CA ILE A 186 -6.10 -31.78 -2.67
C ILE A 186 -7.32 -30.98 -3.07
N GLU A 187 -8.30 -30.90 -2.19
CA GLU A 187 -9.46 -30.04 -2.35
C GLU A 187 -9.09 -28.63 -1.89
N LEU A 188 -9.19 -27.64 -2.79
CA LEU A 188 -8.87 -26.24 -2.53
C LEU A 188 -10.12 -25.42 -2.26
N ALA A 189 -10.03 -24.51 -1.30
CA ALA A 189 -10.94 -23.39 -1.16
C ALA A 189 -10.21 -22.11 -1.58
N LEU A 190 -10.72 -21.40 -2.57
CA LEU A 190 -10.05 -20.25 -3.18
C LEU A 190 -11.01 -19.07 -3.41
N LEU A 191 -10.45 -17.88 -3.60
CA LEU A 191 -11.17 -16.75 -4.18
C LEU A 191 -11.29 -16.93 -5.71
N PRO A 192 -12.06 -16.10 -6.45
CA PRO A 192 -12.19 -16.23 -7.90
C PRO A 192 -10.84 -16.11 -8.64
N GLU A 193 -10.78 -16.62 -9.86
CA GLU A 193 -9.55 -16.65 -10.69
C GLU A 193 -8.94 -15.25 -10.96
N THR A 194 -9.73 -14.20 -10.82
CA THR A 194 -9.25 -12.81 -10.87
C THR A 194 -8.30 -12.48 -9.72
N CYS A 195 -8.36 -13.21 -8.59
CA CYS A 195 -7.47 -13.00 -7.46
C CYS A 195 -6.05 -13.50 -7.77
N SER A 196 -5.04 -12.68 -7.48
CA SER A 196 -3.63 -13.04 -7.68
C SER A 196 -3.21 -14.27 -6.85
N LEU A 197 -3.72 -14.41 -5.62
CA LEU A 197 -3.41 -15.57 -4.77
C LEU A 197 -4.06 -16.87 -5.27
N HIS A 198 -5.22 -16.81 -5.94
CA HIS A 198 -5.78 -17.99 -6.61
C HIS A 198 -4.81 -18.54 -7.66
N ARG A 199 -4.36 -17.67 -8.57
CA ARG A 199 -3.41 -18.05 -9.63
C ARG A 199 -2.10 -18.54 -9.05
N LEU A 200 -1.58 -17.86 -8.03
CA LEU A 200 -0.35 -18.23 -7.35
C LEU A 200 -0.46 -19.62 -6.71
N ALA A 201 -1.52 -19.90 -5.96
CA ALA A 201 -1.75 -21.18 -5.31
C ALA A 201 -1.79 -22.32 -6.32
N ARG A 202 -2.57 -22.20 -7.39
CA ARG A 202 -2.68 -23.22 -8.44
C ARG A 202 -1.36 -23.42 -9.18
N ASN A 203 -0.73 -22.34 -9.62
CA ASN A 203 0.55 -22.42 -10.32
C ASN A 203 1.64 -23.10 -9.48
N ALA A 204 1.66 -22.85 -8.16
CA ALA A 204 2.59 -23.50 -7.27
C ALA A 204 2.37 -25.03 -7.19
N LEU A 205 1.13 -25.47 -7.09
CA LEU A 205 0.77 -26.90 -7.09
C LEU A 205 1.06 -27.56 -8.44
N ASP A 206 0.66 -26.92 -9.54
CA ASP A 206 0.90 -27.41 -10.90
C ASP A 206 2.40 -27.61 -11.19
N ALA A 207 3.22 -26.61 -10.81
CA ALA A 207 4.68 -26.68 -10.99
C ALA A 207 5.34 -27.84 -10.23
N HIS A 208 4.70 -28.34 -9.17
CA HIS A 208 5.17 -29.47 -8.38
C HIS A 208 4.44 -30.78 -8.70
N GLY A 209 3.56 -30.80 -9.71
CA GLY A 209 2.81 -31.97 -10.12
C GLY A 209 1.83 -32.49 -9.06
N ILE A 210 1.36 -31.59 -8.17
CA ILE A 210 0.43 -31.95 -7.07
C ILE A 210 -1.00 -31.88 -7.59
N ALA A 211 -1.68 -33.01 -7.58
CA ALA A 211 -3.08 -33.11 -8.02
C ALA A 211 -3.99 -32.33 -7.08
N HIS A 212 -4.79 -31.44 -7.66
CA HIS A 212 -5.70 -30.58 -6.90
C HIS A 212 -6.98 -30.25 -7.67
N VAL A 213 -8.00 -29.87 -6.96
CA VAL A 213 -9.29 -29.41 -7.50
C VAL A 213 -9.81 -28.25 -6.65
N VAL A 214 -10.43 -27.27 -7.29
CA VAL A 214 -11.13 -26.21 -6.56
C VAL A 214 -12.49 -26.73 -6.16
N ALA A 215 -12.61 -27.15 -4.90
CA ALA A 215 -13.85 -27.69 -4.34
C ALA A 215 -14.80 -26.60 -3.83
N HIS A 216 -14.25 -25.45 -3.42
CA HIS A 216 -15.05 -24.32 -2.95
C HIS A 216 -14.49 -22.99 -3.48
N MET A 217 -15.39 -22.09 -3.84
CA MET A 217 -15.02 -20.73 -4.27
C MET A 217 -15.82 -19.70 -3.48
N ALA A 218 -15.11 -18.79 -2.79
CA ALA A 218 -15.72 -17.70 -2.04
C ALA A 218 -15.51 -16.37 -2.74
N SER A 219 -16.41 -15.41 -2.60
CA SER A 219 -16.30 -14.09 -3.22
C SER A 219 -15.37 -13.13 -2.50
N GLY A 220 -15.02 -13.39 -1.24
CA GLY A 220 -14.14 -12.56 -0.39
C GLY A 220 -13.49 -13.38 0.73
N VAL A 221 -12.49 -12.76 1.39
CA VAL A 221 -11.64 -13.45 2.39
C VAL A 221 -12.44 -13.99 3.57
N ALA A 222 -13.46 -13.28 4.06
CA ALA A 222 -14.31 -13.78 5.16
C ALA A 222 -15.06 -15.06 4.79
N GLY A 223 -15.58 -15.14 3.55
CA GLY A 223 -16.20 -16.36 3.04
C GLY A 223 -15.20 -17.50 2.85
N LEU A 224 -13.98 -17.18 2.40
CA LEU A 224 -12.89 -18.15 2.28
C LEU A 224 -12.49 -18.70 3.66
N GLN A 225 -12.35 -17.84 4.66
CA GLN A 225 -12.07 -18.21 6.04
C GLN A 225 -13.15 -19.16 6.59
N ALA A 226 -14.43 -18.84 6.37
CA ALA A 226 -15.53 -19.70 6.79
C ALA A 226 -15.49 -21.07 6.10
N ALA A 227 -15.18 -21.11 4.80
CA ALA A 227 -15.05 -22.36 4.04
C ALA A 227 -13.90 -23.24 4.56
N VAL A 228 -12.74 -22.63 4.84
CA VAL A 228 -11.59 -23.33 5.43
C VAL A 228 -11.95 -23.87 6.82
N ALA A 229 -12.52 -23.05 7.69
CA ALA A 229 -12.94 -23.47 9.03
C ALA A 229 -13.97 -24.62 9.02
N ALA A 230 -14.85 -24.64 8.02
CA ALA A 230 -15.79 -25.73 7.78
C ALA A 230 -15.14 -27.01 7.22
N GLY A 231 -13.86 -26.97 6.82
CA GLY A 231 -13.14 -28.10 6.26
C GLY A 231 -13.41 -28.35 4.76
N LEU A 232 -13.88 -27.33 4.02
CA LEU A 232 -14.25 -27.45 2.61
C LEU A 232 -13.07 -27.38 1.64
N GLY A 233 -11.86 -27.10 2.14
CA GLY A 233 -10.66 -27.05 1.30
C GLY A 233 -9.45 -26.49 2.02
N VAL A 234 -8.28 -26.69 1.40
CA VAL A 234 -7.04 -26.01 1.74
C VAL A 234 -7.02 -24.65 1.05
N ALA A 235 -6.61 -23.61 1.74
CA ALA A 235 -6.46 -22.28 1.17
C ALA A 235 -5.01 -21.78 1.26
N CYS A 236 -4.69 -20.78 0.44
CA CYS A 236 -3.49 -19.97 0.54
C CYS A 236 -3.88 -18.62 1.17
N LEU A 237 -3.40 -18.34 2.38
CA LEU A 237 -3.68 -17.10 3.11
C LEU A 237 -2.39 -16.46 3.61
N ASN A 238 -2.38 -15.14 3.69
CA ASN A 238 -1.34 -14.39 4.38
C ASN A 238 -1.48 -14.53 5.90
N ALA A 239 -0.37 -14.43 6.63
CA ALA A 239 -0.33 -14.68 8.08
C ALA A 239 -1.40 -13.92 8.86
N SER A 240 -1.62 -12.66 8.52
CA SER A 240 -2.63 -11.84 9.20
C SER A 240 -4.08 -12.23 8.86
N ALA A 241 -4.35 -12.97 7.80
CA ALA A 241 -5.70 -13.46 7.48
C ALA A 241 -6.03 -14.82 8.12
N ILE A 242 -5.10 -15.43 8.84
CA ILE A 242 -5.33 -16.70 9.50
C ILE A 242 -6.06 -16.49 10.83
N ILE A 243 -7.15 -17.22 11.04
CA ILE A 243 -7.87 -17.27 12.32
C ILE A 243 -7.37 -18.51 13.08
N GLU A 244 -6.41 -18.31 13.97
CA GLU A 244 -5.70 -19.39 14.66
C GLU A 244 -6.62 -20.30 15.47
N ALA A 245 -7.77 -19.81 15.94
CA ALA A 245 -8.77 -20.62 16.63
C ALA A 245 -9.36 -21.72 15.72
N ASP A 246 -9.51 -21.42 14.43
CA ASP A 246 -10.25 -22.27 13.48
C ASP A 246 -9.34 -22.96 12.46
N MET A 247 -8.13 -22.42 12.24
CA MET A 247 -7.23 -22.82 11.17
C MET A 247 -5.83 -23.16 11.68
N LEU A 248 -5.12 -23.97 10.91
CA LEU A 248 -3.71 -24.27 11.13
C LEU A 248 -2.97 -24.36 9.79
N GLU A 249 -1.68 -24.18 9.85
CA GLU A 249 -0.80 -24.43 8.72
C GLU A 249 -0.78 -25.91 8.36
N VAL A 250 -0.90 -26.22 7.08
CA VAL A 250 -0.83 -27.58 6.57
C VAL A 250 0.61 -28.07 6.55
N THR A 251 0.91 -29.05 7.39
CA THR A 251 2.20 -29.72 7.44
C THR A 251 2.09 -31.16 6.92
N GLY A 252 3.16 -31.71 6.39
CA GLY A 252 3.23 -33.15 6.05
C GLY A 252 2.74 -33.55 4.66
N LEU A 253 2.27 -32.62 3.80
CA LEU A 253 1.84 -32.92 2.42
C LEU A 253 2.90 -32.54 1.34
N ASN A 254 4.10 -32.17 1.72
CA ASN A 254 5.13 -31.63 0.77
C ASN A 254 4.58 -30.53 -0.14
N LEU A 255 3.72 -29.65 0.40
CA LEU A 255 3.21 -28.51 -0.35
C LEU A 255 4.36 -27.55 -0.70
N PRO A 256 4.32 -26.93 -1.89
CA PRO A 256 5.34 -26.00 -2.31
C PRO A 256 5.38 -24.77 -1.38
N ALA A 257 6.59 -24.27 -1.14
CA ALA A 257 6.75 -22.99 -0.44
C ALA A 257 6.08 -21.88 -1.24
N LEU A 258 5.39 -21.00 -0.54
CA LEU A 258 4.75 -19.84 -1.11
C LEU A 258 5.65 -18.60 -0.94
N PRO A 259 5.67 -17.67 -1.90
CA PRO A 259 6.40 -16.41 -1.74
C PRO A 259 5.79 -15.57 -0.63
N ALA A 260 6.56 -14.62 -0.10
CA ALA A 260 6.01 -13.60 0.78
C ALA A 260 5.14 -12.60 0.01
N VAL A 261 4.31 -11.89 0.73
CA VAL A 261 3.46 -10.81 0.22
C VAL A 261 3.71 -9.52 0.99
N ASP A 262 3.60 -8.40 0.29
CA ASP A 262 3.68 -7.08 0.87
C ASP A 262 2.27 -6.49 1.02
N ILE A 263 1.97 -5.96 2.18
CA ILE A 263 0.88 -5.00 2.35
C ILE A 263 1.47 -3.64 2.02
N VAL A 264 0.92 -2.99 1.01
CA VAL A 264 1.46 -1.71 0.51
C VAL A 264 0.41 -0.62 0.53
N LEU A 265 0.86 0.60 0.82
CA LEU A 265 0.09 1.82 0.63
C LEU A 265 0.49 2.43 -0.73
N LEU A 266 -0.48 2.57 -1.62
CA LEU A 266 -0.27 3.28 -2.88
C LEU A 266 -0.19 4.80 -2.63
N PRO A 267 0.61 5.54 -3.42
CA PRO A 267 0.78 6.98 -3.24
C PRO A 267 -0.54 7.71 -3.40
N ALA A 268 -0.76 8.73 -2.57
CA ALA A 268 -1.97 9.54 -2.64
C ALA A 268 -2.15 10.16 -4.04
N ARG A 269 -3.36 10.03 -4.59
CA ARG A 269 -3.71 10.64 -5.88
C ARG A 269 -4.55 11.88 -5.67
N CYS A 270 -4.05 13.02 -6.14
CA CYS A 270 -4.79 14.28 -6.20
C CYS A 270 -4.63 14.94 -7.55
N ARG A 271 -5.73 15.44 -8.10
CA ARG A 271 -5.70 16.42 -9.19
C ARG A 271 -5.26 17.76 -8.59
N GLY A 272 -4.00 18.16 -8.81
CA GLY A 272 -3.51 19.48 -8.39
C GLY A 272 -2.52 19.52 -7.22
N GLY A 273 -1.91 18.40 -6.85
CA GLY A 273 -0.91 18.32 -5.76
C GLY A 273 -1.41 17.47 -4.59
N VAL A 274 -0.49 16.93 -3.80
CA VAL A 274 -0.84 16.05 -2.68
C VAL A 274 -1.54 16.89 -1.60
N SER A 275 -2.82 16.60 -1.34
CA SER A 275 -3.59 17.26 -0.30
C SER A 275 -3.03 16.90 1.08
N GLU A 276 -2.86 17.89 1.96
CA GLU A 276 -2.41 17.70 3.34
C GLU A 276 -3.20 16.63 4.09
N ARG A 277 -4.52 16.59 3.88
CA ARG A 277 -5.37 15.57 4.51
C ARG A 277 -5.01 14.14 4.08
N LEU A 278 -4.64 13.94 2.83
CA LEU A 278 -4.25 12.62 2.34
C LEU A 278 -2.88 12.20 2.86
N GLN A 279 -1.96 13.16 3.02
CA GLN A 279 -0.66 12.90 3.67
C GLN A 279 -0.85 12.52 5.12
N ALA A 280 -1.67 13.27 5.86
CA ALA A 280 -1.96 13.02 7.26
C ALA A 280 -2.60 11.64 7.48
N VAL A 281 -3.62 11.30 6.70
CA VAL A 281 -4.25 9.98 6.74
C VAL A 281 -3.26 8.89 6.32
N GLY A 282 -2.46 9.10 5.29
CA GLY A 282 -1.42 8.17 4.85
C GLY A 282 -0.38 7.87 5.95
N GLN A 283 0.01 8.87 6.74
CA GLN A 283 0.91 8.69 7.88
C GLN A 283 0.29 7.84 8.99
N ILE A 284 -1.00 8.04 9.30
CA ILE A 284 -1.71 7.20 10.28
C ILE A 284 -1.81 5.76 9.77
N ILE A 285 -2.12 5.57 8.48
CA ILE A 285 -2.15 4.25 7.85
C ILE A 285 -0.78 3.57 8.03
N ALA A 286 0.30 4.26 7.66
CA ALA A 286 1.65 3.73 7.80
C ALA A 286 1.99 3.38 9.25
N ALA A 287 1.70 4.27 10.21
CA ALA A 287 1.98 4.04 11.63
C ALA A 287 1.11 2.94 12.26
N THR A 288 -0.09 2.67 11.71
CA THR A 288 -1.01 1.69 12.27
C THR A 288 -0.80 0.29 11.69
N LEU A 289 -0.44 0.20 10.41
CA LEU A 289 -0.30 -1.07 9.69
C LEU A 289 1.15 -1.52 9.51
N ALA A 290 2.14 -0.72 9.91
CA ALA A 290 3.52 -1.17 10.05
C ALA A 290 3.63 -2.25 11.14
N PRO A 291 4.75 -3.02 11.15
CA PRO A 291 4.99 -4.10 12.13
C PRO A 291 4.94 -3.62 13.57
#